data_598ef7728b0d3c54d5826492b783dfbc
#
_entry.id   598ef7728b0d3c54d5826492b783dfbc
#
_cell.length_a   1.000
_cell.length_b   1.000
_cell.length_c   1.000
_cell.angle_alpha   90.00
_cell.angle_beta   90.00
_cell.angle_gamma   90.00
#
_symmetry.space_group_name_H-M   'P 1'
#
loop_
_entity.id
_entity.type
_entity.pdbx_description
1 polymer ?
#
loop_
_entity_poly.entity_id
_entity_poly.type
_entity_poly.pdbx_seq_one_letter_code
_entity_poly.pdbx_strand_id
1 'polypeptide(L)'
;MQKRIVVLGGVGFIGSHLCLRLLNDGHEVFCVDIRDTADSPLLRDMPPHPEFRYVRHNIVHQFGIRCDEIYNLASPSRVRYNNCLLYT
;
A
#
# COMPACT_ATOMS: atom_id res chain seq x y z
N MET A 1 10.81 6.60 -14.21
CA MET A 1 10.00 7.67 -13.61
C MET A 1 9.36 7.18 -12.32
N GLN A 2 9.52 7.93 -11.25
CA GLN A 2 8.93 7.57 -9.97
C GLN A 2 7.41 7.79 -9.99
N LYS A 3 6.67 6.82 -9.46
CA LYS A 3 5.24 6.92 -9.29
C LYS A 3 4.89 6.79 -7.81
N ARG A 4 3.75 7.33 -7.43
CA ARG A 4 3.16 7.07 -6.12
C ARG A 4 2.15 5.93 -6.30
N ILE A 5 2.39 4.83 -5.62
CA ILE A 5 1.60 3.61 -5.77
C ILE A 5 1.04 3.20 -4.42
N VAL A 6 -0.26 2.93 -4.40
CA VAL A 6 -0.95 2.45 -3.20
C VAL A 6 -1.16 0.95 -3.32
N VAL A 7 -0.79 0.22 -2.27
CA VAL A 7 -1.03 -1.22 -2.18
C VAL A 7 -1.96 -1.46 -1.01
N LEU A 8 -3.21 -1.77 -1.30
CA LEU A 8 -4.21 -2.13 -0.29
C LEU A 8 -4.04 -3.59 0.06
N GLY A 9 -3.93 -3.87 1.36
CA GLY A 9 -3.59 -5.22 1.81
C GLY A 9 -2.09 -5.50 1.70
N GLY A 10 -1.26 -4.46 1.82
CA GLY A 10 0.17 -4.56 1.61
C GLY A 10 0.92 -5.37 2.66
N VAL A 11 0.31 -5.64 3.82
CA VAL A 11 0.93 -6.47 4.85
C VAL A 11 0.77 -7.97 4.56
N GLY A 12 -0.19 -8.35 3.70
CA GLY A 12 -0.38 -9.73 3.32
C GLY A 12 0.82 -10.30 2.55
N PHE A 13 0.79 -11.61 2.29
CA PHE A 13 1.92 -12.28 1.65
C PHE A 13 2.21 -11.67 0.27
N ILE A 14 1.20 -11.61 -0.59
CA ILE A 14 1.38 -11.07 -1.94
C ILE A 14 1.66 -9.57 -1.87
N GLY A 15 0.92 -8.85 -1.02
CA GLY A 15 1.07 -7.41 -0.90
C GLY A 15 2.46 -6.98 -0.43
N SER A 16 3.05 -7.71 0.51
CA SER A 16 4.38 -7.38 1.00
C SER A 16 5.45 -7.59 -0.06
N HIS A 17 5.34 -8.68 -0.83
CA HIS A 17 6.26 -8.90 -1.95
C HIS A 17 6.13 -7.81 -3.01
N LEU A 18 4.89 -7.41 -3.31
CA LEU A 18 4.65 -6.34 -4.27
C LEU A 18 5.23 -5.01 -3.79
N CYS A 19 5.04 -4.68 -2.51
CA CYS A 19 5.61 -3.46 -1.95
C CYS A 19 7.13 -3.42 -2.14
N LEU A 20 7.81 -4.51 -1.80
CA LEU A 20 9.26 -4.56 -1.95
C LEU A 20 9.69 -4.42 -3.40
N ARG A 21 8.99 -5.07 -4.32
CA ARG A 21 9.30 -4.97 -5.75
C ARG A 21 9.14 -3.54 -6.25
N LEU A 22 8.05 -2.88 -5.86
CA LEU A 22 7.81 -1.50 -6.29
C LEU A 22 8.83 -0.54 -5.72
N LEU A 23 9.23 -0.74 -4.46
CA LEU A 23 10.31 0.05 -3.87
C LEU A 23 11.62 -0.16 -4.61
N ASN A 24 11.92 -1.41 -4.96
CA ASN A 24 13.14 -1.75 -5.68
C ASN A 24 13.13 -1.12 -7.08
N ASP A 25 11.97 -0.92 -7.67
CA ASP A 25 11.84 -0.25 -8.96
C ASP A 25 11.87 1.27 -8.84
N GLY A 26 12.04 1.81 -7.64
CA GLY A 26 12.22 3.25 -7.43
C GLY A 26 10.96 4.05 -7.20
N HIS A 27 9.84 3.39 -6.88
CA HIS A 27 8.58 4.08 -6.67
C HIS A 27 8.35 4.43 -5.20
N GLU A 28 7.49 5.43 -4.96
CA GLU A 28 6.96 5.71 -3.64
C GLU A 28 5.77 4.78 -3.40
N VAL A 29 5.79 4.04 -2.29
CA VAL A 29 4.80 3.02 -2.00
C VAL A 29 4.06 3.33 -0.71
N PHE A 30 2.73 3.40 -0.81
CA PHE A 30 1.84 3.50 0.35
C PHE A 30 1.27 2.11 0.61
N CYS A 31 1.71 1.49 1.69
CA CYS A 31 1.20 0.20 2.15
C CYS A 31 0.05 0.47 3.10
N VAL A 32 -1.17 0.14 2.69
CA VAL A 32 -2.38 0.38 3.47
C VAL A 32 -2.95 -0.95 3.94
N ASP A 33 -3.06 -1.11 5.25
CA ASP A 33 -3.57 -2.36 5.83
C ASP A 33 -4.06 -2.09 7.24
N ILE A 34 -4.95 -2.93 7.75
CA ILE A 34 -5.35 -2.87 9.16
C ILE A 34 -4.33 -3.59 10.03
N ARG A 35 -3.52 -4.48 9.45
CA ARG A 35 -2.48 -5.22 10.16
C ARG A 35 -1.22 -4.37 10.27
N ASP A 36 -0.47 -4.60 11.33
CA ASP A 36 0.81 -3.94 11.52
C ASP A 36 1.87 -4.54 10.60
N THR A 37 2.85 -3.74 10.20
CA THR A 37 3.98 -4.24 9.40
C THR A 37 4.74 -5.34 10.13
N ALA A 38 4.71 -5.34 11.47
CA ALA A 38 5.34 -6.40 12.26
C ALA A 38 4.72 -7.78 12.00
N ASP A 39 3.50 -7.83 11.44
CA ASP A 39 2.85 -9.10 11.10
C ASP A 39 3.34 -9.69 9.79
N SER A 40 4.17 -8.96 9.05
CA SER A 40 4.78 -9.44 7.81
C SER A 40 6.29 -9.60 8.03
N PRO A 41 6.84 -10.81 7.93
CA PRO A 41 8.29 -10.98 8.08
C PRO A 41 9.09 -10.12 7.11
N LEU A 42 8.62 -9.96 5.87
CA LEU A 42 9.32 -9.16 4.89
C LEU A 42 9.35 -7.69 5.27
N LEU A 43 8.21 -7.13 5.68
CA LEU A 43 8.13 -5.71 6.02
C LEU A 43 8.77 -5.43 7.37
N ARG A 44 8.64 -6.37 8.33
CA ARG A 44 9.24 -6.23 9.64
C ARG A 44 10.76 -6.14 9.55
N ASP A 45 11.36 -6.97 8.69
CA ASP A 45 12.81 -7.07 8.57
C ASP A 45 13.40 -6.13 7.52
N MET A 46 12.54 -5.41 6.82
CA MET A 46 12.98 -4.46 5.80
C MET A 46 13.71 -3.28 6.46
N PRO A 47 14.89 -2.89 5.94
CA PRO A 47 15.54 -1.67 6.42
C PRO A 47 14.66 -0.45 6.18
N PRO A 48 14.78 0.62 6.97
CA PRO A 48 14.04 1.84 6.70
C PRO A 48 14.26 2.31 5.26
N HIS A 49 13.18 2.70 4.62
CA HIS A 49 13.22 3.14 3.23
C HIS A 49 12.47 4.47 3.10
N PRO A 50 13.09 5.52 2.56
CA PRO A 50 12.48 6.85 2.51
C PRO A 50 11.21 6.92 1.68
N GLU A 51 11.04 6.00 0.73
CA GLU A 51 9.88 5.98 -0.15
C GLU A 51 8.80 5.01 0.29
N PHE A 52 8.97 4.36 1.43
CA PHE A 52 7.95 3.45 1.98
C PHE A 52 7.12 4.17 3.03
N ARG A 53 5.80 4.16 2.84
CA ARG A 53 4.84 4.77 3.74
C ARG A 53 3.85 3.71 4.18
N TYR A 54 3.73 3.50 5.46
CA TYR A 54 2.74 2.58 6.00
C TYR A 54 1.58 3.39 6.57
N VAL A 55 0.35 3.02 6.16
CA VAL A 55 -0.87 3.64 6.66
C VAL A 55 -1.73 2.54 7.25
N ARG A 56 -1.92 2.57 8.56
CA ARG A 56 -2.82 1.62 9.21
C ARG A 56 -4.24 2.14 9.09
N HIS A 57 -5.02 1.50 8.24
CA HIS A 57 -6.37 1.97 7.96
C HIS A 57 -7.24 0.80 7.54
N ASN A 58 -8.47 0.79 8.06
CA ASN A 58 -9.48 -0.15 7.59
C ASN A 58 -10.13 0.45 6.35
N ILE A 59 -9.99 -0.21 5.21
CA ILE A 59 -10.48 0.32 3.94
C ILE A 59 -12.00 0.43 3.84
N VAL A 60 -12.75 -0.09 4.83
CA VAL A 60 -14.19 0.16 4.91
C VAL A 60 -14.51 1.56 5.42
N HIS A 61 -13.53 2.27 5.96
CA HIS A 61 -13.69 3.65 6.40
C HIS A 61 -13.18 4.61 5.34
N GLN A 62 -13.78 5.78 5.30
CA GLN A 62 -13.43 6.77 4.30
C GLN A 62 -12.04 7.34 4.54
N PHE A 63 -11.24 7.41 3.48
CA PHE A 63 -9.97 8.11 3.47
C PHE A 63 -9.60 8.39 2.01
N GLY A 64 -8.60 9.24 1.81
CA GLY A 64 -8.17 9.56 0.47
C GLY A 64 -6.66 9.70 0.37
N ILE A 65 -6.08 9.16 -0.70
CA ILE A 65 -4.68 9.29 -1.06
C ILE A 65 -4.62 9.54 -2.56
N ARG A 66 -3.93 10.60 -2.96
CA ARG A 66 -3.68 10.84 -4.37
C ARG A 66 -2.52 9.98 -4.83
N CYS A 67 -2.72 9.24 -5.91
CA CYS A 67 -1.72 8.28 -6.38
C CYS A 67 -1.79 8.10 -7.89
N ASP A 68 -0.77 7.46 -8.44
CA ASP A 68 -0.70 7.15 -9.87
C ASP A 68 -1.28 5.77 -10.17
N GLU A 69 -1.08 4.81 -9.27
CA GLU A 69 -1.55 3.43 -9.43
C GLU A 69 -2.03 2.88 -8.10
N ILE A 70 -2.99 1.98 -8.16
CA ILE A 70 -3.54 1.30 -6.98
C ILE A 70 -3.60 -0.19 -7.27
N TYR A 71 -3.06 -0.98 -6.34
CA TYR A 71 -3.21 -2.43 -6.33
C TYR A 71 -4.08 -2.81 -5.15
N ASN A 72 -5.27 -3.33 -5.42
CA ASN A 72 -6.20 -3.70 -4.37
C ASN A 72 -6.13 -5.21 -4.11
N LEU A 73 -5.41 -5.58 -3.07
CA LEU A 73 -5.28 -6.97 -2.62
C LEU A 73 -6.06 -7.24 -1.34
N ALA A 74 -6.84 -6.26 -0.90
CA ALA A 74 -7.52 -6.33 0.38
C ALA A 74 -8.97 -6.77 0.28
N SER A 75 -9.49 -6.99 -0.88
CA SER A 75 -10.73 -7.68 -1.12
C SER A 75 -12.09 -7.03 -0.80
N PRO A 76 -12.30 -6.03 0.03
CA PRO A 76 -13.63 -5.43 0.06
C PRO A 76 -13.92 -4.64 -1.19
N SER A 77 -15.16 -4.73 -1.63
CA SER A 77 -15.57 -4.24 -2.93
C SER A 77 -15.91 -2.74 -2.97
N ARG A 78 -15.72 -2.01 -1.88
CA ARG A 78 -16.21 -0.64 -1.79
C ARG A 78 -15.16 0.44 -1.97
N VAL A 79 -13.97 0.07 -2.37
CA VAL A 79 -12.91 1.03 -2.65
C VAL A 79 -13.19 1.67 -4.00
N ARG A 80 -13.16 2.99 -4.06
CA ARG A 80 -13.40 3.74 -5.27
C ARG A 80 -12.16 4.50 -5.69
N TYR A 81 -12.02 4.65 -7.00
CA TYR A 81 -10.90 5.36 -7.60
C TYR A 81 -11.47 6.45 -8.51
N ASN A 82 -10.94 7.65 -8.40
CA ASN A 82 -11.34 8.73 -9.26
C ASN A 82 -10.16 9.68 -9.45
N ASN A 83 -9.70 9.82 -10.69
CA ASN A 83 -8.57 10.69 -11.05
C ASN A 83 -7.33 10.38 -10.20
N CYS A 84 -7.04 9.10 -10.01
CA CYS A 84 -5.91 8.63 -9.19
C CYS A 84 -6.02 9.08 -7.74
N LEU A 85 -7.23 9.24 -7.23
CA LEU A 85 -7.49 9.50 -5.83
C LEU A 85 -8.28 8.32 -5.27
N LEU A 86 -7.71 7.67 -4.27
CA LEU A 86 -8.34 6.55 -3.58
C LEU A 86 -9.25 7.07 -2.47
N TYR A 87 -10.47 6.55 -2.41
CA TYR A 87 -11.36 6.79 -1.26
C TYR A 87 -12.35 5.65 -1.12
N THR A 88 -12.90 5.49 0.07
CA THR A 88 -13.89 4.45 0.37
C THR A 88 -15.21 5.06 0.86
#